data_828b7c9adf780c5f412591bb2a6861b4
#
_entry.id   828b7c9adf780c5f412591bb2a6861b4
#
_cell.length_a   1.000
_cell.length_b   1.000
_cell.length_c   1.000
_cell.angle_alpha   90.00
_cell.angle_beta   90.00
_cell.angle_gamma   90.00
#
_symmetry.space_group_name_H-M   'P 1'
#
loop_
_entity.id
_entity.type
_entity.pdbx_description
1 polymer ?
#
loop_
_entity_poly.entity_id
_entity_poly.type
_entity_poly.pdbx_seq_one_letter_code
_entity_poly.pdbx_strand_id
1 'polypeptide(L)'
;MIPRKLLFTLLLSALCLFVCDNLSARKPEKQEVLKALRLANDYFMTKWSDPGQSIPYPSRNRHYESNLWTRAYYYEGLLELWKIDPQQRYLDYALEWGNKHNWQLRGAEKVSVVRNADNQCAGQVYLSLYQLDDEKPEQYIKAIKEAVDAMMTTDKIDDWHWIDAVQMAMPIFAQLGNITGDAAYYNRAYDMYQYTKLRHGENGLYNPVDRLWWRDADFDPPYKEPN
;
A
#
# COMPACT_ATOMS: atom_id res chain seq x y z
N MET A 1 -31.50 -8.82 57.55
CA MET A 1 -30.13 -9.38 57.33
C MET A 1 -30.02 -9.84 55.89
N ILE A 2 -29.16 -9.21 55.08
CA ILE A 2 -28.94 -9.62 53.69
C ILE A 2 -28.13 -10.94 53.69
N PRO A 3 -28.58 -11.98 52.96
CA PRO A 3 -27.89 -13.25 52.94
C PRO A 3 -26.45 -13.05 52.42
N ARG A 4 -25.47 -13.65 53.09
CA ARG A 4 -24.04 -13.56 52.71
C ARG A 4 -23.76 -13.86 51.24
N LYS A 5 -24.50 -14.78 50.60
CA LYS A 5 -24.40 -15.10 49.19
C LYS A 5 -24.79 -13.93 48.27
N LEU A 6 -25.82 -13.15 48.65
CA LEU A 6 -26.28 -12.00 47.88
C LEU A 6 -25.26 -10.85 47.93
N LEU A 7 -24.65 -10.66 49.12
CA LEU A 7 -23.60 -9.65 49.29
C LEU A 7 -22.34 -9.99 48.47
N PHE A 8 -21.98 -11.26 48.38
CA PHE A 8 -20.82 -11.71 47.57
C PHE A 8 -21.07 -11.55 46.08
N THR A 9 -22.30 -11.84 45.59
CA THR A 9 -22.70 -11.67 44.20
C THR A 9 -22.73 -10.19 43.82
N LEU A 10 -23.21 -9.31 44.70
CA LEU A 10 -23.21 -7.86 44.47
C LEU A 10 -21.79 -7.26 44.45
N LEU A 11 -20.91 -7.76 45.34
CA LEU A 11 -19.50 -7.35 45.33
C LEU A 11 -18.75 -7.80 44.08
N LEU A 12 -19.03 -9.03 43.61
CA LEU A 12 -18.41 -9.55 42.37
C LEU A 12 -18.90 -8.79 41.14
N SER A 13 -20.19 -8.49 41.04
CA SER A 13 -20.75 -7.69 39.95
C SER A 13 -20.25 -6.24 39.96
N ALA A 14 -20.12 -5.62 41.14
CA ALA A 14 -19.50 -4.30 41.25
C ALA A 14 -18.03 -4.29 40.84
N LEU A 15 -17.26 -5.33 41.21
CA LEU A 15 -15.86 -5.48 40.80
C LEU A 15 -15.72 -5.68 39.29
N CYS A 16 -16.62 -6.47 38.65
CA CYS A 16 -16.67 -6.63 37.20
C CYS A 16 -16.99 -5.32 36.47
N LEU A 17 -17.90 -4.50 36.98
CA LEU A 17 -18.25 -3.19 36.44
C LEU A 17 -17.03 -2.22 36.52
N PHE A 18 -16.34 -2.21 37.67
CA PHE A 18 -15.12 -1.39 37.84
C PHE A 18 -13.97 -1.83 36.97
N VAL A 19 -13.86 -3.11 36.65
CA VAL A 19 -12.80 -3.62 35.73
C VAL A 19 -13.16 -3.31 34.27
N CYS A 20 -14.44 -3.34 33.89
CA CYS A 20 -14.87 -3.00 32.53
C CYS A 20 -14.69 -1.51 32.20
N ASP A 21 -14.90 -0.59 33.16
CA ASP A 21 -14.65 0.84 32.91
C ASP A 21 -13.16 1.19 32.69
N ASN A 22 -12.26 0.35 33.23
CA ASN A 22 -10.80 0.52 33.00
C ASN A 22 -10.27 -0.19 31.74
N LEU A 23 -11.10 -0.94 31.01
CA LEU A 23 -10.78 -1.59 29.75
C LEU A 23 -11.13 -0.74 28.52
N SER A 24 -11.52 0.52 28.70
CA SER A 24 -11.62 1.47 27.61
C SER A 24 -10.23 1.63 27.00
N ALA A 25 -10.06 1.17 25.74
CA ALA A 25 -8.79 1.27 25.04
C ALA A 25 -8.35 2.74 25.01
N ARG A 26 -7.34 3.06 25.80
CA ARG A 26 -6.78 4.42 25.84
C ARG A 26 -6.28 4.77 24.45
N LYS A 27 -6.74 5.90 23.90
CA LYS A 27 -6.17 6.44 22.67
C LYS A 27 -4.68 6.72 22.93
N PRO A 28 -3.76 6.16 22.13
CA PRO A 28 -2.34 6.37 22.34
C PRO A 28 -1.98 7.85 22.14
N GLU A 29 -1.04 8.34 22.93
CA GLU A 29 -0.52 9.68 22.78
C GLU A 29 0.36 9.78 21.51
N LYS A 30 0.35 10.95 20.87
CA LYS A 30 1.12 11.19 19.64
C LYS A 30 2.59 10.78 19.76
N GLN A 31 3.21 11.03 20.91
CA GLN A 31 4.62 10.69 21.16
C GLN A 31 4.83 9.18 21.29
N GLU A 32 3.88 8.45 21.85
CA GLU A 32 3.94 6.99 21.95
C GLU A 32 3.87 6.36 20.56
N VAL A 33 2.95 6.85 19.71
CA VAL A 33 2.83 6.41 18.30
C VAL A 33 4.10 6.71 17.54
N LEU A 34 4.64 7.93 17.64
CA LEU A 34 5.85 8.33 16.95
C LEU A 34 7.07 7.48 17.38
N LYS A 35 7.18 7.19 18.67
CA LYS A 35 8.22 6.30 19.19
C LYS A 35 8.13 4.90 18.59
N ALA A 36 6.92 4.34 18.48
CA ALA A 36 6.71 3.02 17.87
C ALA A 36 7.06 3.02 16.38
N LEU A 37 6.66 4.07 15.63
CA LEU A 37 6.98 4.22 14.22
C LEU A 37 8.50 4.32 13.99
N ARG A 38 9.21 5.13 14.79
CA ARG A 38 10.68 5.22 14.73
C ARG A 38 11.35 3.88 15.00
N LEU A 39 10.89 3.16 16.04
CA LEU A 39 11.46 1.86 16.39
C LEU A 39 11.30 0.84 15.24
N ALA A 40 10.12 0.78 14.66
CA ALA A 40 9.84 -0.11 13.52
C ALA A 40 10.69 0.26 12.30
N ASN A 41 10.78 1.56 11.99
CA ASN A 41 11.58 2.06 10.89
C ASN A 41 13.09 1.82 11.09
N ASP A 42 13.61 2.10 12.27
CA ASP A 42 15.03 1.89 12.60
C ASP A 42 15.41 0.41 12.52
N TYR A 43 14.53 -0.48 12.98
CA TYR A 43 14.72 -1.92 12.78
C TYR A 43 14.79 -2.29 11.31
N PHE A 44 13.89 -1.74 10.47
CA PHE A 44 13.86 -2.02 9.04
C PHE A 44 15.14 -1.54 8.35
N MET A 45 15.53 -0.28 8.55
CA MET A 45 16.73 0.32 7.96
C MET A 45 18.01 -0.40 8.40
N THR A 46 18.07 -0.84 9.66
CA THR A 46 19.20 -1.62 10.17
C THR A 46 19.27 -3.00 9.53
N LYS A 47 18.14 -3.68 9.44
CA LYS A 47 18.06 -5.04 8.87
C LYS A 47 18.35 -5.05 7.36
N TRP A 48 17.98 -4.01 6.66
CA TRP A 48 18.10 -3.86 5.23
C TRP A 48 18.98 -2.64 4.90
N SER A 49 20.20 -2.62 5.44
CA SER A 49 21.14 -1.50 5.31
C SER A 49 21.53 -1.18 3.86
N ASP A 50 21.43 -2.14 2.94
CA ASP A 50 21.46 -1.90 1.50
C ASP A 50 20.01 -1.89 0.95
N PRO A 51 19.45 -0.73 0.58
CA PRO A 51 18.09 -0.63 0.08
C PRO A 51 17.88 -1.37 -1.25
N GLY A 52 18.94 -1.55 -2.05
CA GLY A 52 18.92 -2.31 -3.30
C GLY A 52 18.95 -3.82 -3.13
N GLN A 53 19.17 -4.32 -1.91
CA GLN A 53 19.28 -5.74 -1.64
C GLN A 53 18.02 -6.50 -2.06
N SER A 54 18.23 -7.60 -2.79
CA SER A 54 17.15 -8.49 -3.21
C SER A 54 16.37 -9.08 -2.04
N ILE A 55 15.08 -9.32 -2.26
CA ILE A 55 14.16 -9.84 -1.24
C ILE A 55 14.13 -11.36 -1.33
N PRO A 56 14.52 -12.10 -0.29
CA PRO A 56 14.38 -13.55 -0.29
C PRO A 56 12.90 -13.95 -0.23
N TYR A 57 12.54 -14.93 -1.04
CA TYR A 57 11.20 -15.54 -1.05
C TYR A 57 11.33 -17.05 -0.75
N PRO A 58 11.45 -17.43 0.53
CA PRO A 58 11.84 -18.78 0.95
C PRO A 58 10.93 -19.88 0.42
N SER A 59 9.60 -19.64 0.41
CA SER A 59 8.61 -20.64 -0.04
C SER A 59 8.74 -21.01 -1.52
N ARG A 60 9.44 -20.19 -2.32
CA ARG A 60 9.69 -20.44 -3.74
C ARG A 60 11.16 -20.62 -4.08
N ASN A 61 12.05 -20.63 -3.09
CA ASN A 61 13.50 -20.66 -3.26
C ASN A 61 14.00 -19.65 -4.32
N ARG A 62 13.52 -18.42 -4.23
CA ARG A 62 13.80 -17.34 -5.18
C ARG A 62 14.17 -16.06 -4.45
N HIS A 63 14.82 -15.15 -5.17
CA HIS A 63 15.01 -13.77 -4.77
C HIS A 63 14.29 -12.86 -5.78
N TYR A 64 13.70 -11.79 -5.28
CA TYR A 64 13.10 -10.73 -6.10
C TYR A 64 13.90 -9.45 -5.96
N GLU A 65 13.93 -8.67 -7.01
CA GLU A 65 14.42 -7.29 -6.95
C GLU A 65 13.62 -6.48 -5.93
N SER A 66 14.29 -5.52 -5.25
CA SER A 66 13.62 -4.76 -4.19
C SER A 66 12.67 -3.67 -4.71
N ASN A 67 12.63 -3.38 -6.01
CA ASN A 67 11.64 -2.51 -6.64
C ASN A 67 10.29 -3.20 -6.93
N LEU A 68 9.92 -4.16 -6.10
CA LEU A 68 8.65 -4.86 -6.11
C LEU A 68 7.74 -4.31 -5.00
N TRP A 69 6.42 -4.49 -5.13
CA TRP A 69 5.40 -4.02 -4.18
C TRP A 69 5.74 -4.27 -2.71
N THR A 70 6.30 -5.44 -2.36
CA THR A 70 6.63 -5.80 -0.97
C THR A 70 7.59 -4.84 -0.31
N ARG A 71 8.44 -4.17 -1.10
CA ARG A 71 9.38 -3.18 -0.61
C ARG A 71 8.85 -1.75 -0.84
N ALA A 72 8.14 -1.51 -1.93
CA ALA A 72 7.54 -0.22 -2.24
C ALA A 72 6.59 0.26 -1.13
N TYR A 73 5.76 -0.62 -0.57
CA TYR A 73 4.91 -0.32 0.59
C TYR A 73 5.66 0.21 1.80
N TYR A 74 6.84 -0.33 2.07
CA TYR A 74 7.65 0.21 3.14
C TYR A 74 8.06 1.66 2.85
N TYR A 75 8.48 1.96 1.62
CA TYR A 75 8.90 3.32 1.26
C TYR A 75 7.72 4.30 1.20
N GLU A 76 6.52 3.86 0.83
CA GLU A 76 5.30 4.67 0.98
C GLU A 76 5.11 5.06 2.46
N GLY A 77 5.18 4.09 3.37
CA GLY A 77 5.10 4.33 4.80
C GLY A 77 6.25 5.19 5.35
N LEU A 78 7.46 5.04 4.81
CA LEU A 78 8.63 5.86 5.18
C LEU A 78 8.42 7.33 4.80
N LEU A 79 7.87 7.63 3.64
CA LEU A 79 7.58 9.00 3.21
C LEU A 79 6.44 9.62 4.03
N GLU A 80 5.43 8.83 4.44
CA GLU A 80 4.41 9.30 5.37
C GLU A 80 4.98 9.56 6.77
N LEU A 81 5.90 8.71 7.24
CA LEU A 81 6.64 8.97 8.49
C LEU A 81 7.45 10.26 8.38
N TRP A 82 8.14 10.49 7.26
CA TRP A 82 8.92 11.71 7.04
C TRP A 82 8.06 12.98 7.12
N LYS A 83 6.83 12.96 6.66
CA LYS A 83 5.92 14.13 6.75
C LYS A 83 5.63 14.56 8.19
N ILE A 84 5.63 13.62 9.13
CA ILE A 84 5.33 13.87 10.55
C ILE A 84 6.57 13.89 11.44
N ASP A 85 7.69 13.39 10.95
CA ASP A 85 9.00 13.30 11.62
C ASP A 85 10.11 13.50 10.57
N PRO A 86 10.37 14.73 10.11
CA PRO A 86 11.24 15.02 8.97
C PRO A 86 12.72 14.80 9.32
N GLN A 87 13.18 13.56 9.19
CA GLN A 87 14.59 13.19 9.33
C GLN A 87 15.21 12.96 7.95
N GLN A 88 16.30 13.66 7.64
CA GLN A 88 16.96 13.59 6.33
C GLN A 88 17.31 12.14 5.93
N ARG A 89 17.75 11.31 6.88
CA ARG A 89 18.09 9.90 6.64
C ARG A 89 16.95 9.08 6.02
N TYR A 90 15.69 9.48 6.21
CA TYR A 90 14.54 8.77 5.60
C TYR A 90 14.46 9.05 4.11
N LEU A 91 14.65 10.30 3.72
CA LEU A 91 14.73 10.68 2.31
C LEU A 91 15.97 10.09 1.65
N ASP A 92 17.14 10.17 2.28
CA ASP A 92 18.39 9.62 1.76
C ASP A 92 18.25 8.13 1.47
N TYR A 93 17.63 7.38 2.38
CA TYR A 93 17.41 5.94 2.22
C TYR A 93 16.44 5.63 1.07
N ALA A 94 15.37 6.41 0.90
CA ALA A 94 14.43 6.26 -0.20
C ALA A 94 15.06 6.65 -1.56
N LEU A 95 15.84 7.72 -1.60
CA LEU A 95 16.58 8.17 -2.80
C LEU A 95 17.63 7.14 -3.20
N GLU A 96 18.37 6.57 -2.23
CA GLU A 96 19.33 5.51 -2.49
C GLU A 96 18.65 4.29 -3.11
N TRP A 97 17.47 3.90 -2.62
CA TRP A 97 16.69 2.81 -3.22
C TRP A 97 16.32 3.09 -4.68
N GLY A 98 15.80 4.28 -4.98
CA GLY A 98 15.51 4.69 -6.35
C GLY A 98 16.75 4.64 -7.25
N ASN A 99 17.88 5.16 -6.77
CA ASN A 99 19.16 5.17 -7.48
C ASN A 99 19.71 3.76 -7.73
N LYS A 100 19.61 2.84 -6.76
CA LYS A 100 20.03 1.43 -6.90
C LYS A 100 19.27 0.70 -8.02
N HIS A 101 18.05 1.12 -8.29
CA HIS A 101 17.22 0.58 -9.37
C HIS A 101 17.23 1.45 -10.64
N ASN A 102 18.06 2.51 -10.69
CA ASN A 102 18.06 3.48 -11.78
C ASN A 102 16.65 4.01 -12.11
N TRP A 103 15.79 4.10 -11.09
CA TRP A 103 14.38 4.53 -11.17
C TRP A 103 13.54 3.67 -12.13
N GLN A 104 13.99 2.44 -12.39
CA GLN A 104 13.28 1.50 -13.27
C GLN A 104 12.23 0.70 -12.48
N LEU A 105 11.15 0.36 -13.18
CA LEU A 105 10.19 -0.63 -12.70
C LEU A 105 10.73 -2.04 -12.91
N ARG A 106 10.31 -2.95 -12.06
CA ARG A 106 10.63 -4.36 -12.26
C ARG A 106 10.04 -4.87 -13.58
N GLY A 107 10.87 -5.46 -14.43
CA GLY A 107 10.46 -5.98 -15.75
C GLY A 107 10.12 -4.90 -16.77
N ALA A 108 10.72 -3.71 -16.65
CA ALA A 108 10.48 -2.55 -17.52
C ALA A 108 10.70 -2.82 -19.03
N GLU A 109 11.47 -3.85 -19.37
CA GLU A 109 11.71 -4.25 -20.77
C GLU A 109 10.47 -4.85 -21.47
N LYS A 110 9.40 -5.16 -20.73
CA LYS A 110 8.17 -5.78 -21.27
C LYS A 110 6.91 -5.06 -20.80
N VAL A 111 6.19 -4.45 -21.72
CA VAL A 111 4.94 -3.74 -21.45
C VAL A 111 3.94 -4.64 -20.69
N SER A 112 3.81 -5.91 -21.06
CA SER A 112 2.91 -6.85 -20.37
C SER A 112 3.26 -7.08 -18.89
N VAL A 113 4.55 -6.94 -18.53
CA VAL A 113 5.03 -7.10 -17.15
C VAL A 113 4.79 -5.83 -16.35
N VAL A 114 5.04 -4.66 -16.92
CA VAL A 114 4.82 -3.37 -16.23
C VAL A 114 3.35 -2.98 -16.10
N ARG A 115 2.44 -3.65 -16.82
CA ARG A 115 0.99 -3.50 -16.60
C ARG A 115 0.53 -4.10 -15.27
N ASN A 116 1.29 -5.03 -14.70
CA ASN A 116 0.98 -5.64 -13.41
C ASN A 116 1.24 -4.67 -12.27
N ALA A 117 0.26 -4.46 -11.41
CA ALA A 117 0.30 -3.49 -10.32
C ALA A 117 1.44 -3.75 -9.32
N ASP A 118 1.80 -5.02 -9.06
CA ASP A 118 2.93 -5.38 -8.20
C ASP A 118 4.24 -4.73 -8.68
N ASN A 119 4.43 -4.65 -10.01
CA ASN A 119 5.63 -4.09 -10.61
C ASN A 119 5.56 -2.55 -10.74
N GLN A 120 4.33 -2.00 -10.79
CA GLN A 120 4.11 -0.54 -10.84
C GLN A 120 4.26 0.13 -9.47
N CYS A 121 4.03 -0.60 -8.38
CA CYS A 121 3.92 -0.05 -7.04
C CYS A 121 5.12 0.85 -6.65
N ALA A 122 6.34 0.50 -7.08
CA ALA A 122 7.53 1.33 -6.89
C ALA A 122 7.37 2.74 -7.48
N GLY A 123 6.60 2.88 -8.56
CA GLY A 123 6.32 4.15 -9.21
C GLY A 123 5.61 5.16 -8.31
N GLN A 124 4.80 4.73 -7.33
CA GLN A 124 4.19 5.64 -6.36
C GLN A 124 5.26 6.40 -5.57
N VAL A 125 6.27 5.66 -5.10
CA VAL A 125 7.38 6.23 -4.33
C VAL A 125 8.23 7.16 -5.20
N TYR A 126 8.53 6.75 -6.43
CA TYR A 126 9.30 7.55 -7.39
C TYR A 126 8.61 8.87 -7.70
N LEU A 127 7.30 8.85 -7.95
CA LEU A 127 6.49 10.04 -8.17
C LEU A 127 6.43 10.93 -6.92
N SER A 128 6.34 10.34 -5.74
CA SER A 128 6.33 11.07 -4.47
C SER A 128 7.69 11.76 -4.23
N LEU A 129 8.81 11.06 -4.46
CA LEU A 129 10.15 11.64 -4.35
C LEU A 129 10.36 12.76 -5.37
N TYR A 130 9.90 12.59 -6.62
CA TYR A 130 9.90 13.64 -7.62
C TYR A 130 9.16 14.90 -7.15
N GLN A 131 8.00 14.73 -6.51
CA GLN A 131 7.22 15.87 -6.01
C GLN A 131 7.88 16.58 -4.82
N LEU A 132 8.69 15.85 -4.04
CA LEU A 132 9.44 16.40 -2.90
C LEU A 132 10.74 17.09 -3.31
N ASP A 133 11.32 16.71 -4.44
CA ASP A 133 12.57 17.27 -4.95
C ASP A 133 12.31 18.60 -5.70
N ASP A 134 12.94 19.67 -5.26
CA ASP A 134 12.77 21.01 -5.89
C ASP A 134 13.29 21.05 -7.33
N GLU A 135 14.30 20.23 -7.66
CA GLU A 135 14.90 20.17 -9.01
C GLU A 135 14.04 19.39 -10.00
N LYS A 136 13.08 18.59 -9.51
CA LYS A 136 12.19 17.76 -10.33
C LYS A 136 12.93 16.90 -11.38
N PRO A 137 13.84 15.99 -10.96
CA PRO A 137 14.63 15.22 -11.92
C PRO A 137 13.74 14.27 -12.72
N GLU A 138 13.61 14.49 -14.02
CA GLU A 138 12.74 13.70 -14.91
C GLU A 138 13.03 12.19 -14.85
N GLN A 139 14.28 11.83 -14.60
CA GLN A 139 14.68 10.42 -14.47
C GLN A 139 13.90 9.66 -13.38
N TYR A 140 13.40 10.33 -12.31
CA TYR A 140 12.66 9.68 -11.26
C TYR A 140 11.31 9.13 -11.76
N ILE A 141 10.68 9.80 -12.69
CA ILE A 141 9.33 9.47 -13.15
C ILE A 141 9.27 8.88 -14.56
N LYS A 142 10.38 8.92 -15.31
CA LYS A 142 10.40 8.51 -16.72
C LYS A 142 9.84 7.11 -16.94
N ALA A 143 10.37 6.12 -16.23
CA ALA A 143 9.98 4.72 -16.44
C ALA A 143 8.49 4.46 -16.10
N ILE A 144 8.00 5.00 -14.98
CA ILE A 144 6.60 4.82 -14.60
C ILE A 144 5.66 5.59 -15.53
N LYS A 145 6.06 6.79 -15.97
CA LYS A 145 5.27 7.56 -16.93
C LYS A 145 5.16 6.84 -18.26
N GLU A 146 6.27 6.38 -18.83
CA GLU A 146 6.29 5.60 -20.08
C GLU A 146 5.44 4.33 -19.98
N ALA A 147 5.49 3.62 -18.86
CA ALA A 147 4.66 2.43 -18.62
C ALA A 147 3.16 2.74 -18.63
N VAL A 148 2.75 3.80 -17.96
CA VAL A 148 1.34 4.22 -17.92
C VAL A 148 0.89 4.79 -19.27
N ASP A 149 1.71 5.60 -19.94
CA ASP A 149 1.41 6.12 -21.28
C ASP A 149 1.18 4.97 -22.27
N ALA A 150 2.01 3.93 -22.21
CA ALA A 150 1.83 2.72 -23.03
C ALA A 150 0.51 1.96 -22.68
N MET A 151 0.08 1.98 -21.43
CA MET A 151 -1.25 1.44 -21.06
C MET A 151 -2.38 2.26 -21.67
N MET A 152 -2.23 3.59 -21.71
CA MET A 152 -3.24 4.51 -22.23
C MET A 152 -3.41 4.46 -23.75
N THR A 153 -2.43 3.91 -24.49
CA THR A 153 -2.55 3.72 -25.94
C THR A 153 -3.50 2.58 -26.35
N THR A 154 -4.02 1.82 -25.39
CA THR A 154 -4.90 0.67 -25.62
C THR A 154 -6.23 0.84 -24.89
N ASP A 155 -7.28 0.15 -25.34
CA ASP A 155 -8.60 0.15 -24.68
C ASP A 155 -8.66 -0.82 -23.48
N LYS A 156 -7.57 -1.54 -23.19
CA LYS A 156 -7.50 -2.51 -22.08
C LYS A 156 -7.58 -1.81 -20.73
N ILE A 157 -8.60 -2.13 -19.93
CA ILE A 157 -8.89 -1.52 -18.62
C ILE A 157 -9.02 -2.55 -17.48
N ASP A 158 -8.73 -3.83 -17.74
CA ASP A 158 -8.95 -4.96 -16.84
C ASP A 158 -7.67 -5.42 -16.11
N ASP A 159 -6.65 -4.55 -16.01
CA ASP A 159 -5.37 -4.90 -15.40
C ASP A 159 -5.44 -5.05 -13.86
N TRP A 160 -6.43 -4.42 -13.22
CA TRP A 160 -6.61 -4.47 -11.76
C TRP A 160 -7.60 -5.58 -11.38
N HIS A 161 -7.14 -6.82 -11.47
CA HIS A 161 -7.98 -8.01 -11.30
C HIS A 161 -7.96 -8.59 -9.86
N TRP A 162 -7.36 -7.86 -8.90
CA TRP A 162 -7.44 -8.11 -7.47
C TRP A 162 -7.46 -6.78 -6.70
N ILE A 163 -8.03 -6.77 -5.50
CA ILE A 163 -8.32 -5.52 -4.80
C ILE A 163 -7.06 -4.70 -4.47
N ASP A 164 -5.95 -5.36 -4.12
CA ASP A 164 -4.71 -4.68 -3.79
C ASP A 164 -4.14 -3.91 -5.00
N ALA A 165 -4.39 -4.38 -6.22
CA ALA A 165 -3.96 -3.70 -7.45
C ALA A 165 -4.49 -2.27 -7.55
N VAL A 166 -5.68 -2.01 -7.02
CA VAL A 166 -6.28 -0.67 -6.99
C VAL A 166 -5.42 0.27 -6.15
N GLN A 167 -5.00 -0.18 -4.96
CA GLN A 167 -4.13 0.63 -4.10
C GLN A 167 -2.71 0.77 -4.70
N MET A 168 -2.17 -0.29 -5.31
CA MET A 168 -0.81 -0.29 -5.87
C MET A 168 -0.66 0.61 -7.09
N ALA A 169 -1.68 0.73 -7.93
CA ALA A 169 -1.56 1.37 -9.24
C ALA A 169 -2.42 2.63 -9.42
N MET A 170 -3.63 2.69 -8.88
CA MET A 170 -4.51 3.85 -9.09
C MET A 170 -3.89 5.19 -8.64
N PRO A 171 -3.17 5.28 -7.49
CA PRO A 171 -2.53 6.53 -7.08
C PRO A 171 -1.45 7.02 -8.06
N ILE A 172 -0.84 6.12 -8.84
CA ILE A 172 0.15 6.47 -9.87
C ILE A 172 -0.50 7.34 -10.95
N PHE A 173 -1.65 6.91 -11.45
CA PHE A 173 -2.41 7.69 -12.44
C PHE A 173 -2.81 9.05 -11.88
N ALA A 174 -3.28 9.10 -10.63
CA ALA A 174 -3.64 10.37 -9.99
C ALA A 174 -2.44 11.31 -9.84
N GLN A 175 -1.28 10.78 -9.42
CA GLN A 175 -0.05 11.57 -9.31
C GLN A 175 0.44 12.07 -10.68
N LEU A 176 0.39 11.23 -11.72
CA LEU A 176 0.75 11.65 -13.09
C LEU A 176 -0.19 12.73 -13.60
N GLY A 177 -1.49 12.60 -13.37
CA GLY A 177 -2.47 13.65 -13.69
C GLY A 177 -2.16 14.97 -13.00
N ASN A 178 -1.77 14.96 -11.72
CA ASN A 178 -1.35 16.16 -11.00
C ASN A 178 -0.05 16.76 -11.54
N ILE A 179 0.94 15.94 -11.87
CA ILE A 179 2.27 16.39 -12.35
C ILE A 179 2.17 16.97 -13.76
N THR A 180 1.39 16.32 -14.63
CA THR A 180 1.31 16.70 -16.05
C THR A 180 0.20 17.70 -16.36
N GLY A 181 -0.81 17.80 -15.50
CA GLY A 181 -2.04 18.54 -15.75
C GLY A 181 -2.99 17.85 -16.75
N ASP A 182 -2.70 16.61 -17.17
CA ASP A 182 -3.51 15.86 -18.13
C ASP A 182 -4.61 15.04 -17.43
N ALA A 183 -5.86 15.43 -17.68
CA ALA A 183 -7.04 14.76 -17.12
C ALA A 183 -7.23 13.33 -17.64
N ALA A 184 -6.59 12.94 -18.74
CA ALA A 184 -6.68 11.60 -19.30
C ALA A 184 -6.22 10.52 -18.30
N TYR A 185 -5.25 10.81 -17.46
CA TYR A 185 -4.81 9.89 -16.39
C TYR A 185 -5.92 9.61 -15.37
N TYR A 186 -6.65 10.63 -14.93
CA TYR A 186 -7.76 10.45 -13.98
C TYR A 186 -8.90 9.67 -14.61
N ASN A 187 -9.24 9.96 -15.86
CA ASN A 187 -10.29 9.26 -16.58
C ASN A 187 -9.95 7.77 -16.73
N ARG A 188 -8.71 7.46 -17.12
CA ARG A 188 -8.26 6.07 -17.22
C ARG A 188 -8.30 5.35 -15.87
N ALA A 189 -7.84 5.98 -14.80
CA ALA A 189 -7.91 5.41 -13.46
C ALA A 189 -9.35 5.12 -13.03
N TYR A 190 -10.27 6.06 -13.34
CA TYR A 190 -11.69 5.90 -13.04
C TYR A 190 -12.31 4.73 -13.81
N ASP A 191 -12.02 4.61 -15.10
CA ASP A 191 -12.52 3.53 -15.95
C ASP A 191 -12.04 2.15 -15.47
N MET A 192 -10.76 2.03 -15.16
CA MET A 192 -10.15 0.81 -14.61
C MET A 192 -10.75 0.46 -13.25
N TYR A 193 -10.91 1.45 -12.36
CA TYR A 193 -11.55 1.26 -11.06
C TYR A 193 -13.00 0.79 -11.20
N GLN A 194 -13.79 1.41 -12.09
CA GLN A 194 -15.18 1.02 -12.32
C GLN A 194 -15.26 -0.40 -12.91
N TYR A 195 -14.34 -0.76 -13.80
CA TYR A 195 -14.26 -2.12 -14.31
C TYR A 195 -14.01 -3.13 -13.21
N THR A 196 -12.99 -2.92 -12.39
CA THR A 196 -12.66 -3.77 -11.23
C THR A 196 -13.84 -3.88 -10.28
N LYS A 197 -14.49 -2.75 -9.99
CA LYS A 197 -15.63 -2.68 -9.07
C LYS A 197 -16.85 -3.45 -9.54
N LEU A 198 -17.20 -3.32 -10.84
CA LEU A 198 -18.53 -3.67 -11.34
C LEU A 198 -18.54 -4.81 -12.36
N ARG A 199 -17.41 -5.16 -12.97
CA ARG A 199 -17.37 -6.07 -14.13
C ARG A 199 -16.33 -7.16 -14.05
N HIS A 200 -15.28 -7.01 -13.25
CA HIS A 200 -14.25 -8.03 -13.17
C HIS A 200 -14.83 -9.35 -12.65
N GLY A 201 -14.52 -10.48 -13.31
CA GLY A 201 -15.08 -11.79 -12.94
C GLY A 201 -16.58 -11.92 -13.13
N GLU A 202 -17.20 -11.13 -14.04
CA GLU A 202 -18.63 -11.06 -14.34
C GLU A 202 -19.45 -10.19 -13.37
N ASN A 203 -19.20 -10.25 -12.05
CA ASN A 203 -19.98 -9.54 -11.04
C ASN A 203 -19.25 -8.31 -10.46
N GLY A 204 -17.97 -8.12 -10.80
CA GLY A 204 -17.12 -7.14 -10.15
C GLY A 204 -16.62 -7.61 -8.78
N LEU A 205 -15.62 -6.93 -8.25
CA LEU A 205 -15.07 -7.30 -6.94
C LEU A 205 -15.80 -6.63 -5.76
N TYR A 206 -16.75 -5.75 -6.01
CA TYR A 206 -17.48 -5.08 -4.94
C TYR A 206 -18.86 -5.69 -4.72
N ASN A 207 -19.11 -6.21 -3.51
CA ASN A 207 -20.42 -6.69 -3.10
C ASN A 207 -21.26 -5.53 -2.54
N PRO A 208 -22.31 -5.07 -3.24
CA PRO A 208 -23.11 -3.95 -2.79
C PRO A 208 -24.03 -4.28 -1.60
N VAL A 209 -24.31 -5.56 -1.34
CA VAL A 209 -25.15 -6.02 -0.22
C VAL A 209 -24.38 -5.93 1.08
N ASP A 210 -23.23 -6.55 1.14
CA ASP A 210 -22.36 -6.55 2.33
C ASP A 210 -21.49 -5.30 2.43
N ARG A 211 -21.36 -4.53 1.34
CA ARG A 211 -20.49 -3.36 1.20
C ARG A 211 -19.00 -3.69 1.42
N LEU A 212 -18.62 -4.88 1.00
CA LEU A 212 -17.26 -5.40 1.10
C LEU A 212 -16.69 -5.66 -0.30
N TRP A 213 -15.37 -5.83 -0.34
CA TRP A 213 -14.66 -6.19 -1.55
C TRP A 213 -14.15 -7.63 -1.45
N TRP A 214 -14.35 -8.37 -2.53
CA TRP A 214 -13.67 -9.64 -2.73
C TRP A 214 -12.19 -9.39 -3.06
N ARG A 215 -11.32 -10.30 -2.65
CA ARG A 215 -9.91 -10.22 -2.98
C ARG A 215 -9.69 -10.21 -4.50
N ASP A 216 -10.29 -11.16 -5.18
CA ASP A 216 -10.34 -11.32 -6.63
C ASP A 216 -11.56 -12.18 -7.03
N ALA A 217 -11.71 -12.48 -8.31
CA ALA A 217 -12.87 -13.23 -8.83
C ALA A 217 -12.97 -14.69 -8.34
N ASP A 218 -11.90 -15.26 -7.79
CA ASP A 218 -11.94 -16.64 -7.24
C ASP A 218 -12.63 -16.70 -5.87
N PHE A 219 -12.79 -15.55 -5.21
CA PHE A 219 -13.50 -15.40 -3.93
C PHE A 219 -14.94 -14.90 -4.06
N ASP A 220 -15.44 -14.64 -5.28
CA ASP A 220 -16.86 -14.34 -5.54
C ASP A 220 -17.68 -15.63 -5.50
N PRO A 221 -18.86 -15.69 -4.79
CA PRO A 221 -19.70 -16.89 -4.76
C PRO A 221 -20.21 -17.31 -6.15
N PRO A 222 -20.29 -18.61 -6.42
CA PRO A 222 -19.85 -19.73 -5.57
C PRO A 222 -18.32 -19.82 -5.51
N TYR A 223 -17.78 -19.89 -4.27
CA TYR A 223 -16.34 -19.94 -4.06
C TYR A 223 -15.68 -21.09 -4.80
N LYS A 224 -14.60 -20.79 -5.52
CA LYS A 224 -13.77 -21.82 -6.17
C LYS A 224 -12.71 -22.36 -5.23
N GLU A 225 -12.30 -21.54 -4.24
CA GLU A 225 -11.30 -21.88 -3.23
C GLU A 225 -11.84 -21.61 -1.83
N PRO A 226 -11.46 -22.40 -0.81
CA PRO A 226 -11.81 -22.10 0.57
C PRO A 226 -11.11 -20.80 1.01
N ASN A 227 -11.86 -19.91 1.60
CA ASN A 227 -11.34 -18.67 2.21
C ASN A 227 -10.47 -18.97 3.44
#